data_73dfcdc5226f6e2a1dac717366162e07
#
_entry.id   73dfcdc5226f6e2a1dac717366162e07
#
_cell.length_a   1.000
_cell.length_b   1.000
_cell.length_c   1.000
_cell.angle_alpha   90.00
_cell.angle_beta   90.00
_cell.angle_gamma   90.00
#
_symmetry.space_group_name_H-M   'P 1'
#
loop_
_entity.id
_entity.type
_entity.pdbx_description
1 polymer ?
#
loop_
_entity_poly.entity_id
_entity_poly.type
_entity_poly.pdbx_seq_one_letter_code
_entity_poly.pdbx_strand_id
1 'polypeptide(L)'
;MKKTLVLLLTLSLSVTIVFAQEGKPAQKDSTRGWYVGAQAGMPMAEADFSSFGADKFRPGWMAGIHAGYHFTPVWSLEVSASWGQTFLAAQSCCYERNYFLGADHNRYRYTIPEGLGGWYYNDLKSHTFVQRYGLQVNMNMLGFFNATKNSRWRLEVSPAVSAVGTSSDLMTKADNTPVADNINNWHLGYGGQAQVSYAVADNMNIGIYGGFTHLTGKPLDGMPALHSTNFIIDAGVKFSFAFGGKKSPSKSAPAVVPAVVTPTVPAEQPQQVVETPQEVIAIDTVAVQPILQEVVSEQPKEVVEEVATTPVVTSTREFPVIYFSFNSIWIEPNERGKVKEIADMMKADKSIRIRITGWCDEIGGEEVNKRVSLQRAEAVKRVLGLWLVPAERIETVGGGIKRDAASEAEARNATTIEIMQ
;
A
#
# COMPACT_ATOMS: atom_id res chain seq x y z
N MET A 1 5.78 0.67 -7.61
CA MET A 1 6.11 0.06 -6.32
C MET A 1 7.61 -0.22 -6.10
N LYS A 2 8.37 -0.84 -7.04
CA LYS A 2 9.82 -1.10 -6.84
C LYS A 2 10.68 0.16 -6.63
N LYS A 3 10.38 1.27 -7.30
CA LYS A 3 11.15 2.54 -7.18
C LYS A 3 10.91 3.28 -5.85
N THR A 4 9.73 3.17 -5.27
CA THR A 4 9.39 3.82 -3.98
C THR A 4 10.01 3.09 -2.79
N LEU A 5 10.11 1.75 -2.87
CA LEU A 5 10.76 0.93 -1.86
C LEU A 5 12.28 1.18 -1.81
N VAL A 6 12.91 1.36 -2.98
CA VAL A 6 14.34 1.71 -3.08
C VAL A 6 14.62 3.10 -2.51
N LEU A 7 13.72 4.07 -2.71
CA LEU A 7 13.88 5.42 -2.16
C LEU A 7 13.78 5.44 -0.62
N LEU A 8 12.87 4.64 -0.05
CA LEU A 8 12.75 4.49 1.41
C LEU A 8 13.97 3.78 2.03
N LEU A 9 14.52 2.77 1.35
CA LEU A 9 15.74 2.08 1.78
C LEU A 9 16.99 2.97 1.68
N THR A 10 17.12 3.78 0.62
CA THR A 10 18.26 4.70 0.45
C THR A 10 18.18 5.88 1.42
N LEU A 11 16.96 6.35 1.76
CA LEU A 11 16.79 7.39 2.78
C LEU A 11 17.17 6.88 4.17
N SER A 12 16.85 5.63 4.52
CA SER A 12 17.25 5.02 5.79
C SER A 12 18.77 4.81 5.89
N LEU A 13 19.45 4.48 4.79
CA LEU A 13 20.90 4.28 4.76
C LEU A 13 21.67 5.61 4.83
N SER A 14 21.17 6.68 4.21
CA SER A 14 21.80 8.01 4.27
C SER A 14 21.67 8.67 5.66
N VAL A 15 20.58 8.40 6.37
CA VAL A 15 20.41 8.87 7.77
C VAL A 15 21.44 8.21 8.70
N THR A 16 21.81 6.95 8.49
CA THR A 16 22.81 6.25 9.32
C THR A 16 24.22 6.83 9.19
N ILE A 17 24.58 7.39 8.05
CA ILE A 17 25.94 7.95 7.80
C ILE A 17 26.10 9.33 8.48
N VAL A 18 25.03 10.13 8.52
CA VAL A 18 25.08 11.47 9.16
C VAL A 18 25.20 11.37 10.69
N PHE A 19 24.65 10.33 11.31
CA PHE A 19 24.70 10.14 12.76
C PHE A 19 26.02 9.58 13.31
N ALA A 20 26.89 9.06 12.44
CA ALA A 20 28.19 8.53 12.86
C ALA A 20 29.26 9.62 13.17
N GLN A 21 28.99 10.88 12.85
CA GLN A 21 29.98 11.95 12.87
C GLN A 21 29.90 12.89 14.09
N GLU A 22 28.87 12.81 14.92
CA GLU A 22 28.79 13.57 16.15
C GLU A 22 29.38 12.82 17.36
N GLY A 23 30.67 12.85 17.46
CA GLY A 23 31.39 12.43 18.67
C GLY A 23 31.21 13.43 19.81
N LYS A 24 30.33 13.10 20.78
CA LYS A 24 30.44 13.58 22.17
C LYS A 24 29.78 12.65 23.18
N PRO A 25 30.26 12.70 24.44
CA PRO A 25 30.38 11.52 25.26
C PRO A 25 29.09 11.07 25.92
N ALA A 26 28.97 9.75 25.88
CA ALA A 26 28.50 8.90 26.95
C ALA A 26 27.39 9.44 27.84
N GLN A 27 26.17 9.21 27.45
CA GLN A 27 25.08 9.09 28.39
C GLN A 27 25.39 7.91 29.32
N LYS A 28 25.40 8.20 30.60
CA LYS A 28 25.61 7.27 31.70
C LYS A 28 24.62 6.12 31.63
N ASP A 29 25.06 4.89 31.77
CA ASP A 29 24.29 3.65 31.74
C ASP A 29 23.03 3.67 32.64
N SER A 30 21.95 4.25 32.17
CA SER A 30 20.60 4.02 32.71
C SER A 30 19.82 3.04 31.81
N THR A 31 20.48 1.96 31.42
CA THR A 31 20.01 1.05 30.37
C THR A 31 19.01 -0.01 30.84
N ARG A 32 18.65 -0.03 32.11
CA ARG A 32 17.64 -0.92 32.66
C ARG A 32 16.57 -0.11 33.38
N GLY A 33 15.32 -0.33 33.04
CA GLY A 33 14.22 0.35 33.73
C GLY A 33 12.94 0.38 32.94
N TRP A 34 11.89 0.78 33.64
CA TRP A 34 10.59 1.01 33.05
C TRP A 34 10.55 2.31 32.27
N TYR A 35 9.75 2.32 31.24
CA TYR A 35 9.37 3.54 30.55
C TYR A 35 7.89 3.54 30.22
N VAL A 36 7.32 4.72 30.11
CA VAL A 36 5.96 4.96 29.61
C VAL A 36 6.01 6.06 28.59
N GLY A 37 5.02 6.13 27.74
CA GLY A 37 4.94 7.19 26.77
C GLY A 37 3.64 7.28 26.04
N ALA A 38 3.62 8.22 25.10
CA ALA A 38 2.51 8.46 24.21
C ALA A 38 2.99 8.45 22.75
N GLN A 39 2.09 8.13 21.85
CA GLN A 39 2.33 8.14 20.41
C GLN A 39 1.16 8.76 19.67
N ALA A 40 1.46 9.40 18.55
CA ALA A 40 0.47 9.91 17.63
C ALA A 40 0.94 9.66 16.20
N GLY A 41 0.02 9.31 15.31
CA GLY A 41 0.37 8.96 13.95
C GLY A 41 -0.80 8.99 12.98
N MET A 42 -0.48 8.68 11.75
CA MET A 42 -1.40 8.64 10.62
C MET A 42 -1.49 7.20 10.10
N PRO A 43 -2.53 6.45 10.48
CA PRO A 43 -2.79 5.14 9.90
C PRO A 43 -3.35 5.28 8.49
N MET A 44 -2.94 4.37 7.64
CA MET A 44 -3.44 4.14 6.29
C MET A 44 -3.68 2.65 6.15
N ALA A 45 -4.79 2.28 5.57
CA ALA A 45 -5.18 0.89 5.48
C ALA A 45 -5.52 0.47 4.06
N GLU A 46 -5.39 -0.82 3.79
CA GLU A 46 -5.84 -1.46 2.57
C GLU A 46 -6.55 -2.77 2.92
N ALA A 47 -7.76 -2.90 2.40
CA ALA A 47 -8.60 -4.09 2.45
C ALA A 47 -9.35 -4.21 1.12
N ASP A 48 -10.67 -4.39 1.11
CA ASP A 48 -11.46 -4.24 -0.12
C ASP A 48 -11.47 -2.77 -0.58
N PHE A 49 -11.50 -1.83 0.35
CA PHE A 49 -11.22 -0.40 0.11
C PHE A 49 -9.78 -0.05 0.46
N SER A 50 -9.34 1.15 0.04
CA SER A 50 -7.98 1.61 0.29
C SER A 50 -7.94 3.08 0.74
N SER A 51 -6.98 3.38 1.61
CA SER A 51 -6.56 4.76 1.92
C SER A 51 -5.69 5.36 0.81
N PHE A 52 -5.13 4.53 -0.07
CA PHE A 52 -4.25 4.90 -1.18
C PHE A 52 -5.03 4.93 -2.49
N GLY A 53 -5.80 5.97 -2.76
CA GLY A 53 -6.50 6.14 -4.02
C GLY A 53 -5.63 6.82 -5.07
N ALA A 54 -5.82 6.49 -6.35
CA ALA A 54 -5.20 7.21 -7.46
C ALA A 54 -5.73 8.66 -7.55
N ASP A 55 -6.95 8.86 -7.07
CA ASP A 55 -7.68 10.13 -7.05
C ASP A 55 -7.38 10.96 -5.80
N LYS A 56 -7.15 10.31 -4.65
CA LYS A 56 -7.03 10.99 -3.36
C LYS A 56 -6.33 10.12 -2.31
N PHE A 57 -5.37 10.72 -1.63
CA PHE A 57 -4.75 10.17 -0.43
C PHE A 57 -5.62 10.47 0.80
N ARG A 58 -5.90 9.44 1.63
CA ARG A 58 -6.82 9.53 2.79
C ARG A 58 -6.13 9.08 4.08
N PRO A 59 -5.23 9.90 4.65
CA PRO A 59 -4.60 9.57 5.92
C PRO A 59 -5.63 9.63 7.04
N GLY A 60 -5.54 8.67 7.96
CA GLY A 60 -6.29 8.69 9.20
C GLY A 60 -5.56 9.45 10.30
N TRP A 61 -6.05 9.28 11.53
CA TRP A 61 -5.36 9.72 12.74
C TRP A 61 -5.40 8.61 13.79
N MET A 62 -4.36 8.50 14.59
CA MET A 62 -4.26 7.53 15.69
C MET A 62 -3.46 8.15 16.82
N ALA A 63 -3.92 7.95 18.03
CA ALA A 63 -3.20 8.30 19.24
C ALA A 63 -3.17 7.10 20.20
N GLY A 64 -2.14 7.02 21.03
CA GLY A 64 -1.99 5.89 21.94
C GLY A 64 -0.98 6.13 23.03
N ILE A 65 -0.94 5.16 23.94
CA ILE A 65 0.00 5.08 25.04
C ILE A 65 0.79 3.78 24.94
N HIS A 66 1.97 3.77 25.49
CA HIS A 66 2.80 2.59 25.58
C HIS A 66 3.56 2.54 26.91
N ALA A 67 3.88 1.35 27.33
CA ALA A 67 4.72 1.10 28.50
C ALA A 67 5.63 -0.08 28.19
N GLY A 68 6.86 -0.01 28.67
CA GLY A 68 7.81 -1.09 28.43
C GLY A 68 8.94 -1.15 29.45
N TYR A 69 9.76 -2.17 29.29
CA TYR A 69 10.91 -2.40 30.15
C TYR A 69 12.16 -2.70 29.33
N HIS A 70 13.22 -1.92 29.57
CA HIS A 70 14.54 -2.18 29.00
C HIS A 70 15.28 -3.21 29.84
N PHE A 71 15.52 -4.39 29.28
CA PHE A 71 16.31 -5.46 29.91
C PHE A 71 17.82 -5.19 29.77
N THR A 72 18.18 -4.71 28.56
CA THR A 72 19.57 -4.42 28.17
C THR A 72 19.59 -3.14 27.30
N PRO A 73 20.75 -2.62 26.94
CA PRO A 73 20.86 -1.53 25.96
C PRO A 73 20.27 -1.87 24.59
N VAL A 74 20.13 -3.16 24.28
CA VAL A 74 19.68 -3.69 23.00
C VAL A 74 18.21 -4.08 23.03
N TRP A 75 17.75 -4.72 24.11
CA TRP A 75 16.44 -5.38 24.15
C TRP A 75 15.49 -4.70 25.12
N SER A 76 14.27 -4.47 24.67
CA SER A 76 13.14 -4.09 25.53
C SER A 76 11.86 -4.78 25.07
N LEU A 77 10.94 -4.94 26.01
CA LEU A 77 9.58 -5.39 25.77
C LEU A 77 8.64 -4.21 25.98
N GLU A 78 7.66 -4.06 25.10
CA GLU A 78 6.69 -2.97 25.15
C GLU A 78 5.28 -3.47 24.89
N VAL A 79 4.36 -2.96 25.69
CA VAL A 79 2.91 -3.07 25.45
C VAL A 79 2.38 -1.71 25.02
N SER A 80 1.42 -1.70 24.13
CA SER A 80 0.82 -0.48 23.61
C SER A 80 -0.68 -0.59 23.46
N ALA A 81 -1.38 0.54 23.64
CA ALA A 81 -2.78 0.66 23.32
C ALA A 81 -2.98 1.94 22.50
N SER A 82 -3.64 1.84 21.35
CA SER A 82 -3.86 2.98 20.47
C SER A 82 -5.26 2.95 19.88
N TRP A 83 -5.81 4.14 19.67
CA TRP A 83 -7.16 4.38 19.14
C TRP A 83 -7.10 5.45 18.07
N GLY A 84 -7.90 5.30 17.04
CA GLY A 84 -7.95 6.27 15.96
C GLY A 84 -8.93 5.90 14.88
N GLN A 85 -8.85 6.59 13.77
CA GLN A 85 -9.75 6.39 12.65
C GLN A 85 -8.94 6.35 11.36
N THR A 86 -9.28 5.42 10.47
CA THR A 86 -8.74 5.35 9.10
C THR A 86 -9.88 5.55 8.10
N PHE A 87 -9.56 6.19 6.99
CA PHE A 87 -10.49 6.52 5.92
C PHE A 87 -10.13 5.73 4.68
N LEU A 88 -11.08 4.95 4.20
CA LEU A 88 -10.89 4.11 3.03
C LEU A 88 -11.99 4.39 2.01
N ALA A 89 -11.68 4.20 0.75
CA ALA A 89 -12.69 4.29 -0.30
C ALA A 89 -12.42 3.25 -1.40
N ALA A 90 -13.47 2.90 -2.10
CA ALA A 90 -13.38 2.04 -3.26
C ALA A 90 -12.43 2.62 -4.31
N GLN A 91 -11.60 1.78 -4.87
CA GLN A 91 -10.70 2.12 -5.98
C GLN A 91 -11.36 1.75 -7.31
N SER A 92 -11.33 2.67 -8.25
CA SER A 92 -11.90 2.47 -9.59
C SER A 92 -11.02 1.62 -10.53
N CYS A 93 -9.86 1.17 -10.06
CA CYS A 93 -8.80 0.63 -10.92
C CYS A 93 -8.98 -0.80 -11.43
N CYS A 94 -9.90 -1.60 -10.85
CA CYS A 94 -9.81 -3.05 -11.05
C CYS A 94 -11.15 -3.68 -11.43
N TYR A 95 -11.13 -4.42 -12.55
CA TYR A 95 -12.27 -5.16 -13.06
C TYR A 95 -12.93 -6.11 -12.05
N GLU A 96 -12.14 -6.74 -11.19
CA GLU A 96 -12.60 -7.70 -10.19
C GLU A 96 -13.44 -7.05 -9.08
N ARG A 97 -13.36 -5.71 -8.95
CA ARG A 97 -14.10 -4.93 -7.96
C ARG A 97 -15.41 -4.33 -8.50
N ASN A 98 -15.85 -4.73 -9.69
CA ASN A 98 -17.13 -4.34 -10.26
C ASN A 98 -18.26 -5.20 -9.71
N TYR A 99 -18.81 -4.81 -8.56
CA TYR A 99 -19.98 -5.48 -7.98
C TYR A 99 -20.88 -4.48 -7.23
N PHE A 100 -22.06 -4.94 -6.85
CA PHE A 100 -23.00 -4.21 -6.03
C PHE A 100 -23.02 -4.79 -4.62
N LEU A 101 -23.11 -3.91 -3.64
CA LEU A 101 -23.43 -4.27 -2.27
C LEU A 101 -24.97 -4.17 -2.13
N GLY A 102 -25.63 -5.30 -1.86
CA GLY A 102 -27.07 -5.30 -1.56
C GLY A 102 -27.36 -4.75 -0.17
N ALA A 103 -28.61 -4.35 0.07
CA ALA A 103 -29.07 -3.91 1.39
C ALA A 103 -28.99 -5.04 2.44
N ASP A 104 -28.91 -6.31 2.00
CA ASP A 104 -28.66 -7.50 2.81
C ASP A 104 -27.16 -7.72 3.14
N HIS A 105 -26.29 -6.77 2.78
CA HIS A 105 -24.84 -6.82 2.97
C HIS A 105 -24.14 -7.94 2.17
N ASN A 106 -24.79 -8.49 1.16
CA ASN A 106 -24.21 -9.46 0.24
C ASN A 106 -23.71 -8.80 -1.04
N ARG A 107 -22.76 -9.48 -1.70
CA ARG A 107 -22.21 -9.02 -2.98
C ARG A 107 -22.96 -9.62 -4.15
N TYR A 108 -23.31 -8.75 -5.10
CA TYR A 108 -23.97 -9.11 -6.34
C TYR A 108 -23.15 -8.67 -7.55
N ARG A 109 -22.73 -9.62 -8.36
CA ARG A 109 -21.78 -9.32 -9.45
C ARG A 109 -22.45 -8.68 -10.68
N TYR A 110 -23.70 -9.04 -10.95
CA TYR A 110 -24.38 -8.61 -12.18
C TYR A 110 -25.67 -7.82 -11.92
N THR A 111 -26.51 -8.32 -11.06
CA THR A 111 -27.79 -7.68 -10.71
C THR A 111 -28.08 -7.87 -9.24
N ILE A 112 -28.72 -6.86 -8.64
CA ILE A 112 -29.32 -6.98 -7.31
C ILE A 112 -30.69 -7.65 -7.51
N PRO A 113 -31.11 -8.57 -6.61
CA PRO A 113 -32.45 -9.14 -6.65
C PRO A 113 -33.53 -8.08 -6.69
N GLU A 114 -34.62 -8.36 -7.42
CA GLU A 114 -35.74 -7.42 -7.56
C GLU A 114 -36.35 -7.11 -6.19
N GLY A 115 -36.52 -5.81 -5.88
CA GLY A 115 -37.00 -5.35 -4.58
C GLY A 115 -35.93 -5.21 -3.49
N LEU A 116 -34.70 -5.69 -3.70
CA LEU A 116 -33.58 -5.46 -2.79
C LEU A 116 -32.83 -4.20 -3.24
N GLY A 117 -32.76 -3.19 -2.38
CA GLY A 117 -31.92 -2.01 -2.59
C GLY A 117 -30.43 -2.37 -2.59
N GLY A 118 -29.60 -1.48 -3.14
CA GLY A 118 -28.16 -1.69 -3.08
C GLY A 118 -27.38 -0.54 -3.71
N TRP A 119 -26.04 -0.63 -3.56
CA TRP A 119 -25.13 0.41 -3.95
C TRP A 119 -24.00 -0.19 -4.80
N TYR A 120 -23.52 0.60 -5.73
CA TYR A 120 -22.38 0.19 -6.52
C TYR A 120 -21.09 0.35 -5.74
N TYR A 121 -20.19 -0.66 -5.78
CA TYR A 121 -18.93 -0.69 -5.03
C TYR A 121 -18.13 0.61 -5.14
N ASN A 122 -17.95 1.15 -6.37
CA ASN A 122 -17.12 2.33 -6.57
C ASN A 122 -17.72 3.63 -6.00
N ASP A 123 -19.00 3.62 -5.62
CA ASP A 123 -19.65 4.77 -5.01
C ASP A 123 -19.56 4.75 -3.47
N LEU A 124 -18.87 3.73 -2.93
CA LEU A 124 -18.79 3.49 -1.50
C LEU A 124 -17.43 3.90 -0.92
N LYS A 125 -17.45 4.29 0.35
CA LYS A 125 -16.31 4.55 1.23
C LYS A 125 -16.60 4.01 2.63
N SER A 126 -15.54 3.82 3.42
CA SER A 126 -15.62 3.40 4.81
C SER A 126 -14.87 4.36 5.72
N HIS A 127 -15.47 4.69 6.85
CA HIS A 127 -14.81 5.28 7.99
C HIS A 127 -14.66 4.21 9.05
N THR A 128 -13.43 3.79 9.31
CA THR A 128 -13.17 2.68 10.23
C THR A 128 -12.46 3.20 11.48
N PHE A 129 -13.12 3.09 12.62
CA PHE A 129 -12.51 3.28 13.92
C PHE A 129 -11.66 2.04 14.25
N VAL A 130 -10.41 2.26 14.64
CA VAL A 130 -9.42 1.23 14.94
C VAL A 130 -8.98 1.36 16.40
N GLN A 131 -9.02 0.25 17.13
CA GLN A 131 -8.42 0.11 18.44
C GLN A 131 -7.40 -1.02 18.38
N ARG A 132 -6.15 -0.75 18.76
CA ARG A 132 -5.05 -1.71 18.67
C ARG A 132 -4.37 -1.88 20.01
N TYR A 133 -4.25 -3.11 20.47
CA TYR A 133 -3.55 -3.52 21.68
C TYR A 133 -2.38 -4.40 21.27
N GLY A 134 -1.16 -3.87 21.40
CA GLY A 134 0.05 -4.48 20.86
C GLY A 134 1.02 -4.95 21.94
N LEU A 135 1.73 -6.02 21.61
CA LEU A 135 2.93 -6.48 22.30
C LEU A 135 4.07 -6.51 21.29
N GLN A 136 5.18 -5.86 21.62
CA GLN A 136 6.34 -5.81 20.74
C GLN A 136 7.66 -5.98 21.49
N VAL A 137 8.62 -6.59 20.82
CA VAL A 137 9.99 -6.72 21.29
C VAL A 137 10.83 -5.69 20.52
N ASN A 138 11.37 -4.71 21.20
CA ASN A 138 12.21 -3.69 20.55
C ASN A 138 13.68 -4.12 20.59
N MET A 139 14.33 -4.02 19.46
CA MET A 139 15.74 -4.32 19.26
C MET A 139 16.45 -3.05 18.78
N ASN A 140 17.26 -2.46 19.67
CA ASN A 140 18.05 -1.28 19.34
C ASN A 140 19.31 -1.70 18.56
N MET A 141 19.32 -1.42 17.26
CA MET A 141 20.41 -1.79 16.35
C MET A 141 21.73 -1.11 16.71
N LEU A 142 21.69 0.13 17.21
CA LEU A 142 22.91 0.88 17.62
C LEU A 142 23.52 0.32 18.91
N GLY A 143 22.75 -0.40 19.72
CA GLY A 143 23.20 -1.05 20.95
C GLY A 143 24.16 -2.21 20.75
N PHE A 144 24.20 -2.82 19.54
CA PHE A 144 25.12 -3.92 19.22
C PHE A 144 26.57 -3.47 19.05
N PHE A 145 26.81 -2.22 18.68
CA PHE A 145 28.13 -1.74 18.33
C PHE A 145 28.74 -0.90 19.48
N ASN A 146 29.98 -1.20 19.87
CA ASN A 146 30.66 -0.50 20.93
C ASN A 146 30.82 1.03 20.68
N ALA A 147 30.91 1.41 19.40
CA ALA A 147 31.03 2.82 19.00
C ALA A 147 29.73 3.61 19.21
N THR A 148 28.58 2.97 19.11
CA THR A 148 27.26 3.64 19.11
C THR A 148 26.36 3.27 20.30
N LYS A 149 26.73 2.26 21.10
CA LYS A 149 25.90 1.81 22.23
C LYS A 149 25.58 2.91 23.28
N ASN A 150 26.41 3.94 23.37
CA ASN A 150 26.22 5.09 24.27
C ASN A 150 25.73 6.33 23.52
N SER A 151 25.29 6.21 22.27
CA SER A 151 24.74 7.32 21.52
C SER A 151 23.42 7.80 22.14
N ARG A 152 23.09 9.06 21.94
CA ARG A 152 21.75 9.62 22.22
C ARG A 152 20.71 9.18 21.22
N TRP A 153 21.16 8.67 20.06
CA TRP A 153 20.28 8.11 19.03
C TRP A 153 20.02 6.63 19.29
N ARG A 154 18.80 6.21 19.01
CA ARG A 154 18.39 4.81 19.01
C ARG A 154 17.72 4.51 17.67
N LEU A 155 18.11 3.43 17.05
CA LEU A 155 17.44 2.85 15.88
C LEU A 155 16.86 1.50 16.32
N GLU A 156 15.55 1.44 16.40
CA GLU A 156 14.85 0.26 16.90
C GLU A 156 14.06 -0.41 15.78
N VAL A 157 14.16 -1.74 15.73
CA VAL A 157 13.32 -2.60 14.90
C VAL A 157 12.53 -3.50 15.85
N SER A 158 11.23 -3.53 15.67
CA SER A 158 10.31 -4.10 16.65
C SER A 158 9.29 -5.00 15.99
N PRO A 159 9.52 -6.33 15.93
CA PRO A 159 8.44 -7.26 15.61
C PRO A 159 7.32 -7.14 16.64
N ALA A 160 6.08 -7.19 16.17
CA ALA A 160 4.90 -6.95 16.96
C ALA A 160 3.76 -7.92 16.63
N VAL A 161 2.99 -8.24 17.65
CA VAL A 161 1.66 -8.88 17.53
C VAL A 161 0.63 -8.00 18.23
N SER A 162 -0.60 -8.00 17.74
CA SER A 162 -1.64 -7.14 18.28
C SER A 162 -3.02 -7.75 18.15
N ALA A 163 -3.89 -7.41 19.08
CA ALA A 163 -5.34 -7.56 18.92
C ALA A 163 -5.87 -6.22 18.36
N VAL A 164 -6.56 -6.29 17.24
CA VAL A 164 -7.08 -5.10 16.55
C VAL A 164 -8.59 -5.23 16.44
N GLY A 165 -9.31 -4.33 17.11
CA GLY A 165 -10.74 -4.14 16.96
C GLY A 165 -11.03 -3.07 15.92
N THR A 166 -11.96 -3.33 15.02
CA THR A 166 -12.43 -2.37 14.03
C THR A 166 -13.92 -2.18 14.14
N SER A 167 -14.38 -0.94 13.98
CA SER A 167 -15.78 -0.57 13.84
C SER A 167 -15.92 0.29 12.59
N SER A 168 -16.60 -0.22 11.57
CA SER A 168 -16.63 0.39 10.25
C SER A 168 -18.03 0.87 9.90
N ASP A 169 -18.11 2.10 9.42
CA ASP A 169 -19.32 2.72 8.88
C ASP A 169 -19.14 2.85 7.36
N LEU A 170 -20.02 2.18 6.62
CA LEU A 170 -20.09 2.25 5.18
C LEU A 170 -21.03 3.37 4.75
N MET A 171 -20.61 4.17 3.79
CA MET A 171 -21.39 5.28 3.26
C MET A 171 -21.09 5.54 1.79
N THR A 172 -21.97 6.28 1.13
CA THR A 172 -21.75 6.74 -0.23
C THR A 172 -20.68 7.85 -0.29
N LYS A 173 -19.91 7.90 -1.39
CA LYS A 173 -18.91 8.96 -1.61
C LYS A 173 -19.53 10.33 -1.88
N ALA A 174 -20.69 10.36 -2.56
CA ALA A 174 -21.29 11.59 -3.07
C ALA A 174 -21.89 12.46 -1.96
N ASP A 175 -22.69 11.86 -1.11
CA ASP A 175 -23.55 12.57 -0.15
C ASP A 175 -23.44 12.07 1.29
N ASN A 176 -22.54 11.12 1.55
CA ASN A 176 -22.35 10.45 2.84
C ASN A 176 -23.61 9.72 3.35
N THR A 177 -24.48 9.28 2.45
CA THR A 177 -25.65 8.48 2.85
C THR A 177 -25.18 7.20 3.53
N PRO A 178 -25.65 6.90 4.76
CA PRO A 178 -25.29 5.65 5.43
C PRO A 178 -25.78 4.43 4.64
N VAL A 179 -24.91 3.44 4.53
CA VAL A 179 -25.17 2.15 3.87
C VAL A 179 -25.23 1.03 4.89
N ALA A 180 -24.28 1.01 5.81
CA ALA A 180 -24.26 0.12 6.95
C ALA A 180 -23.36 0.72 8.05
N ASP A 181 -23.79 0.63 9.27
CA ASP A 181 -23.10 1.23 10.41
C ASP A 181 -22.66 0.17 11.40
N ASN A 182 -21.63 0.50 12.20
CA ASN A 182 -21.19 -0.30 13.34
C ASN A 182 -20.82 -1.76 12.99
N ILE A 183 -20.16 -1.99 11.87
CA ILE A 183 -19.67 -3.32 11.50
C ILE A 183 -18.42 -3.62 12.32
N ASN A 184 -18.59 -4.37 13.39
CA ASN A 184 -17.55 -4.66 14.36
C ASN A 184 -16.83 -5.97 14.04
N ASN A 185 -15.50 -5.94 13.99
CA ASN A 185 -14.66 -7.12 13.82
C ASN A 185 -13.45 -7.06 14.75
N TRP A 186 -12.95 -8.25 15.11
CA TRP A 186 -11.68 -8.40 15.80
C TRP A 186 -10.70 -9.19 14.94
N HIS A 187 -9.46 -8.75 14.94
CA HIS A 187 -8.40 -9.30 14.12
C HIS A 187 -7.18 -9.64 14.99
N LEU A 188 -6.48 -10.69 14.63
CA LEU A 188 -5.10 -10.85 15.06
C LEU A 188 -4.22 -10.09 14.07
N GLY A 189 -3.47 -9.11 14.56
CA GLY A 189 -2.49 -8.35 13.79
C GLY A 189 -1.08 -8.88 14.04
N TYR A 190 -0.28 -8.98 13.00
CA TYR A 190 1.15 -9.27 13.09
C TYR A 190 1.94 -8.43 12.11
N GLY A 191 3.14 -8.06 12.50
CA GLY A 191 3.97 -7.18 11.69
C GLY A 191 5.15 -6.63 12.46
N GLY A 192 5.45 -5.37 12.27
CA GLY A 192 6.56 -4.73 12.97
C GLY A 192 6.60 -3.23 12.77
N GLN A 193 7.48 -2.61 13.53
CA GLN A 193 7.71 -1.18 13.53
C GLN A 193 9.22 -0.90 13.45
N ALA A 194 9.60 0.12 12.72
CA ALA A 194 10.92 0.72 12.79
C ALA A 194 10.82 2.12 13.39
N GLN A 195 11.73 2.46 14.27
CA GLN A 195 11.73 3.72 14.99
C GLN A 195 13.15 4.32 15.05
N VAL A 196 13.24 5.62 14.83
CA VAL A 196 14.43 6.41 15.14
C VAL A 196 14.06 7.37 16.25
N SER A 197 14.80 7.33 17.36
CA SER A 197 14.55 8.20 18.50
C SER A 197 15.82 8.85 19.00
N TYR A 198 15.65 10.01 19.62
CA TYR A 198 16.72 10.81 20.21
C TYR A 198 16.43 11.09 21.68
N ALA A 199 17.42 10.87 22.54
CA ALA A 199 17.35 11.19 23.95
C ALA A 199 17.57 12.70 24.16
N VAL A 200 16.47 13.44 24.33
CA VAL A 200 16.50 14.89 24.61
C VAL A 200 16.95 15.20 26.03
N ALA A 201 16.68 14.25 26.94
CA ALA A 201 17.18 14.28 28.31
C ALA A 201 17.52 12.85 28.76
N ASP A 202 18.13 12.69 29.94
CA ASP A 202 18.53 11.37 30.46
C ASP A 202 17.37 10.37 30.63
N ASN A 203 16.15 10.88 30.75
CA ASN A 203 14.95 10.11 30.97
C ASN A 203 13.86 10.36 29.93
N MET A 204 14.13 11.14 28.87
CA MET A 204 13.14 11.53 27.87
C MET A 204 13.65 11.25 26.46
N ASN A 205 12.85 10.52 25.69
CA ASN A 205 13.12 10.24 24.29
C ASN A 205 11.97 10.74 23.42
N ILE A 206 12.32 11.31 22.27
CA ILE A 206 11.39 11.63 21.20
C ILE A 206 11.84 10.92 19.93
N GLY A 207 10.91 10.39 19.16
CA GLY A 207 11.23 9.67 17.94
C GLY A 207 10.12 9.71 16.91
N ILE A 208 10.49 9.30 15.72
CA ILE A 208 9.57 9.02 14.62
C ILE A 208 9.53 7.52 14.40
N TYR A 209 8.37 7.01 14.03
CA TYR A 209 8.21 5.60 13.71
C TYR A 209 7.44 5.38 12.42
N GLY A 210 7.66 4.22 11.82
CA GLY A 210 6.84 3.67 10.75
C GLY A 210 6.54 2.21 11.03
N GLY A 211 5.30 1.79 10.88
CA GLY A 211 4.82 0.45 11.18
C GLY A 211 4.04 -0.18 10.04
N PHE A 212 4.01 -1.49 10.05
CA PHE A 212 3.17 -2.33 9.19
C PHE A 212 2.52 -3.40 10.04
N THR A 213 1.20 -3.56 9.91
CA THR A 213 0.43 -4.59 10.60
C THR A 213 -0.50 -5.28 9.62
N HIS A 214 -0.26 -6.56 9.34
CA HIS A 214 -1.19 -7.41 8.62
C HIS A 214 -2.28 -7.90 9.56
N LEU A 215 -3.54 -7.89 9.10
CA LEU A 215 -4.71 -8.29 9.87
C LEU A 215 -5.28 -9.60 9.33
N THR A 216 -5.61 -10.52 10.21
CA THR A 216 -6.29 -11.78 9.85
C THR A 216 -7.80 -11.62 9.88
N GLY A 217 -8.50 -12.48 9.13
CA GLY A 217 -9.95 -12.57 9.18
C GLY A 217 -10.67 -11.67 8.17
N LYS A 218 -11.80 -11.09 8.55
CA LYS A 218 -12.64 -10.27 7.68
C LYS A 218 -11.95 -8.96 7.31
N PRO A 219 -12.33 -8.30 6.19
CA PRO A 219 -11.81 -6.98 5.86
C PRO A 219 -12.10 -5.96 6.96
N LEU A 220 -11.10 -5.10 7.22
CA LEU A 220 -11.21 -4.07 8.26
C LEU A 220 -12.20 -2.96 7.92
N ASP A 221 -12.53 -2.79 6.65
CA ASP A 221 -13.41 -1.74 6.11
C ASP A 221 -14.91 -2.06 6.22
N GLY A 222 -15.27 -3.24 6.73
CA GLY A 222 -16.65 -3.69 6.86
C GLY A 222 -17.27 -4.24 5.57
N MET A 223 -16.53 -4.31 4.47
CA MET A 223 -17.02 -4.91 3.23
C MET A 223 -17.05 -6.44 3.32
N PRO A 224 -17.95 -7.12 2.59
CA PRO A 224 -17.89 -8.57 2.42
C PRO A 224 -16.59 -8.94 1.70
N ALA A 225 -15.78 -9.84 2.27
CA ALA A 225 -14.44 -10.18 1.79
C ALA A 225 -14.40 -10.59 0.30
N LEU A 226 -13.59 -9.91 -0.49
CA LEU A 226 -13.27 -10.25 -1.87
C LEU A 226 -11.82 -10.70 -2.01
N HIS A 227 -10.91 -10.05 -1.30
CA HIS A 227 -9.47 -10.27 -1.36
C HIS A 227 -8.93 -10.63 0.02
N SER A 228 -7.77 -11.26 0.05
CA SER A 228 -7.06 -11.59 1.29
C SER A 228 -6.19 -10.44 1.83
N THR A 229 -6.12 -9.33 1.10
CA THR A 229 -5.32 -8.16 1.49
C THR A 229 -6.03 -7.42 2.61
N ASN A 230 -5.38 -7.30 3.78
CA ASN A 230 -5.94 -6.64 4.94
C ASN A 230 -4.79 -6.17 5.83
N PHE A 231 -4.39 -4.90 5.70
CA PHE A 231 -3.28 -4.37 6.47
C PHE A 231 -3.43 -2.88 6.82
N ILE A 232 -2.68 -2.47 7.83
CA ILE A 232 -2.51 -1.07 8.24
C ILE A 232 -1.03 -0.72 8.14
N ILE A 233 -0.72 0.41 7.51
CA ILE A 233 0.58 1.07 7.57
C ILE A 233 0.38 2.33 8.39
N ASP A 234 1.24 2.59 9.34
CA ASP A 234 1.18 3.81 10.15
C ASP A 234 2.56 4.46 10.26
N ALA A 235 2.54 5.78 10.33
CA ALA A 235 3.74 6.57 10.60
C ALA A 235 3.39 7.68 11.58
N GLY A 236 4.34 8.05 12.46
CA GLY A 236 4.03 9.02 13.47
C GLY A 236 5.20 9.40 14.36
N VAL A 237 4.87 10.05 15.46
CA VAL A 237 5.80 10.47 16.50
C VAL A 237 5.54 9.70 17.79
N LYS A 238 6.60 9.44 18.54
CA LYS A 238 6.58 8.72 19.79
C LYS A 238 7.38 9.46 20.84
N PHE A 239 6.80 9.63 21.99
CA PHE A 239 7.44 10.24 23.15
C PHE A 239 7.49 9.25 24.29
N SER A 240 8.65 9.07 24.93
CA SER A 240 8.83 8.12 26.03
C SER A 240 9.57 8.77 27.21
N PHE A 241 9.12 8.43 28.39
CA PHE A 241 9.71 8.83 29.65
C PHE A 241 10.16 7.60 30.43
N ALA A 242 11.45 7.51 30.74
CA ALA A 242 12.05 6.40 31.46
C ALA A 242 12.16 6.72 32.97
N PHE A 243 11.88 5.73 33.82
CA PHE A 243 11.98 5.84 35.26
C PHE A 243 12.51 4.54 35.87
N GLY A 244 13.08 4.62 37.08
CA GLY A 244 13.54 3.45 37.83
C GLY A 244 14.91 2.90 37.44
N GLY A 245 15.66 3.57 36.58
CA GLY A 245 17.06 3.24 36.36
C GLY A 245 17.92 3.51 37.63
N LYS A 246 18.50 2.46 38.24
CA LYS A 246 19.49 2.65 39.31
C LYS A 246 20.64 3.47 38.72
N LYS A 247 20.87 4.66 39.26
CA LYS A 247 22.15 5.39 39.06
C LYS A 247 23.24 4.42 39.46
N SER A 248 24.04 3.92 38.53
CA SER A 248 25.28 3.23 38.91
C SER A 248 26.08 4.21 39.79
N PRO A 249 26.52 3.80 40.99
CA PRO A 249 27.35 4.71 41.79
C PRO A 249 28.53 5.13 40.93
N SER A 250 28.71 6.43 40.77
CA SER A 250 29.90 6.98 40.17
C SER A 250 31.08 6.35 40.90
N LYS A 251 31.87 5.51 40.24
CA LYS A 251 33.21 5.20 40.72
C LYS A 251 33.90 6.54 40.71
N SER A 252 34.00 7.15 41.89
CA SER A 252 34.89 8.25 42.14
C SER A 252 36.26 7.83 41.59
N ALA A 253 36.79 8.60 40.67
CA ALA A 253 38.15 8.40 40.19
C ALA A 253 39.05 8.28 41.42
N PRO A 254 39.95 7.30 41.51
CA PRO A 254 40.90 7.26 42.60
C PRO A 254 41.65 8.58 42.59
N ALA A 255 41.71 9.20 43.75
CA ALA A 255 42.47 10.43 43.99
C ALA A 255 43.88 10.21 43.42
N VAL A 256 44.25 11.05 42.47
CA VAL A 256 45.62 11.09 41.95
C VAL A 256 46.49 11.56 43.08
N VAL A 257 47.20 10.63 43.72
CA VAL A 257 48.32 10.95 44.61
C VAL A 257 49.44 11.46 43.70
N PRO A 258 49.99 12.64 43.90
CA PRO A 258 51.10 13.13 43.07
C PRO A 258 52.34 12.26 43.30
N ALA A 259 52.69 11.49 42.28
CA ALA A 259 53.95 10.75 42.27
C ALA A 259 55.09 11.72 42.11
N VAL A 260 56.00 11.68 43.10
CA VAL A 260 57.30 12.37 43.13
C VAL A 260 58.13 12.00 41.91
N VAL A 261 58.50 12.97 41.14
CA VAL A 261 59.39 12.86 39.98
C VAL A 261 60.80 12.62 40.47
N THR A 262 61.43 11.53 40.08
CA THR A 262 62.86 11.34 40.06
C THR A 262 63.36 11.15 38.64
N PRO A 263 64.37 11.89 38.18
CA PRO A 263 64.85 11.81 36.81
C PRO A 263 65.93 10.72 36.66
N THR A 264 65.90 9.94 35.64
CA THR A 264 67.06 9.20 35.17
C THR A 264 67.08 9.19 33.64
N VAL A 265 68.20 9.59 33.10
CA VAL A 265 68.64 9.83 31.74
C VAL A 265 69.22 8.53 31.14
N PRO A 266 69.64 8.44 29.86
CA PRO A 266 69.11 7.48 28.83
C PRO A 266 70.16 6.45 28.41
N ALA A 267 69.76 5.51 27.69
CA ALA A 267 70.67 4.70 26.79
C ALA A 267 69.89 4.14 25.61
N GLU A 268 70.15 4.65 24.45
CA GLU A 268 70.83 4.08 23.29
C GLU A 268 70.03 2.98 22.53
N GLN A 269 69.82 3.31 21.27
CA GLN A 269 69.42 2.43 20.13
C GLN A 269 70.52 1.42 19.79
N PRO A 270 70.34 0.37 18.95
CA PRO A 270 70.07 0.57 17.54
C PRO A 270 69.10 -0.47 16.86
N GLN A 271 68.52 0.01 15.78
CA GLN A 271 68.14 -0.59 14.47
C GLN A 271 68.29 -2.10 14.25
N GLN A 272 67.26 -2.70 13.68
CA GLN A 272 67.40 -3.43 12.41
C GLN A 272 66.08 -3.54 11.65
N VAL A 273 66.17 -3.13 10.39
CA VAL A 273 65.31 -3.29 9.27
C VAL A 273 65.32 -4.75 8.82
N VAL A 274 64.17 -5.37 8.59
CA VAL A 274 64.03 -6.48 7.64
C VAL A 274 62.75 -6.29 6.83
N GLU A 275 62.99 -6.14 5.55
CA GLU A 275 61.99 -6.08 4.46
C GLU A 275 61.25 -7.43 4.25
N THR A 276 59.99 -7.30 3.94
CA THR A 276 59.12 -7.96 2.92
C THR A 276 59.40 -9.41 2.53
N PRO A 277 58.34 -10.22 2.19
CA PRO A 277 57.66 -9.99 0.93
C PRO A 277 56.11 -10.16 0.99
N GLN A 278 55.47 -9.39 0.11
CA GLN A 278 54.11 -9.53 -0.33
C GLN A 278 53.89 -10.85 -1.06
N GLU A 279 52.94 -11.61 -0.64
CA GLU A 279 52.38 -12.68 -1.45
C GLU A 279 51.03 -12.23 -1.99
N VAL A 280 51.01 -11.95 -3.29
CA VAL A 280 49.83 -11.59 -4.07
C VAL A 280 49.12 -12.92 -4.39
N ILE A 281 48.01 -13.16 -3.73
CA ILE A 281 47.10 -14.23 -4.17
C ILE A 281 46.15 -13.63 -5.20
N ALA A 282 46.38 -13.96 -6.45
CA ALA A 282 45.45 -13.72 -7.55
C ALA A 282 44.20 -14.57 -7.34
N ILE A 283 43.06 -13.95 -7.16
CA ILE A 283 41.77 -14.63 -7.22
C ILE A 283 41.34 -14.63 -8.68
N ASP A 284 41.35 -15.82 -9.28
CA ASP A 284 40.78 -16.10 -10.59
C ASP A 284 39.32 -15.71 -10.65
N THR A 285 39.03 -14.78 -11.52
CA THR A 285 37.67 -14.40 -11.87
C THR A 285 37.09 -15.45 -12.81
N VAL A 286 36.37 -16.40 -12.26
CA VAL A 286 35.55 -17.32 -13.07
C VAL A 286 34.38 -16.53 -13.63
N ALA A 287 34.42 -16.25 -14.91
CA ALA A 287 33.34 -15.74 -15.71
C ALA A 287 32.20 -16.78 -15.77
N VAL A 288 31.13 -16.53 -15.05
CA VAL A 288 29.88 -17.27 -15.23
C VAL A 288 29.18 -16.72 -16.46
N GLN A 289 29.23 -17.47 -17.56
CA GLN A 289 28.38 -17.21 -18.72
C GLN A 289 26.94 -17.53 -18.38
N PRO A 290 25.96 -16.67 -18.74
CA PRO A 290 24.54 -17.00 -18.60
C PRO A 290 24.18 -18.05 -19.67
N ILE A 291 23.73 -19.20 -19.20
CA ILE A 291 23.08 -20.21 -20.05
C ILE A 291 21.75 -19.63 -20.48
N LEU A 292 21.68 -19.20 -21.75
CA LEU A 292 20.41 -18.97 -22.44
C LEU A 292 19.77 -20.36 -22.65
N GLN A 293 18.82 -20.70 -21.82
CA GLN A 293 17.84 -21.72 -22.17
C GLN A 293 16.88 -21.13 -23.19
N GLU A 294 17.05 -21.59 -24.39
CA GLU A 294 16.16 -21.44 -25.52
C GLU A 294 14.84 -22.16 -25.19
N VAL A 295 13.86 -21.40 -24.67
CA VAL A 295 12.49 -21.87 -24.58
C VAL A 295 11.92 -21.79 -26.00
N VAL A 296 11.84 -22.94 -26.64
CA VAL A 296 11.10 -23.12 -27.89
C VAL A 296 9.66 -22.65 -27.65
N SER A 297 9.36 -21.47 -28.18
CA SER A 297 8.01 -20.94 -28.30
C SER A 297 7.29 -21.74 -29.40
N GLU A 298 6.44 -22.67 -29.01
CA GLU A 298 5.39 -23.13 -29.90
C GLU A 298 4.43 -21.96 -30.15
N GLN A 299 4.54 -21.35 -31.31
CA GLN A 299 3.55 -20.42 -31.84
C GLN A 299 2.23 -21.18 -32.06
N PRO A 300 1.13 -20.72 -31.48
CA PRO A 300 -0.17 -21.13 -31.97
C PRO A 300 -0.33 -20.60 -33.39
N LYS A 301 -0.61 -21.51 -34.32
CA LYS A 301 -0.96 -21.19 -35.69
C LYS A 301 -2.02 -20.10 -35.72
N GLU A 302 -1.67 -19.01 -36.33
CA GLU A 302 -2.57 -17.94 -36.75
C GLU A 302 -3.63 -18.53 -37.67
N VAL A 303 -4.80 -18.77 -37.13
CA VAL A 303 -6.00 -18.92 -37.94
C VAL A 303 -6.40 -17.50 -38.31
N VAL A 304 -5.95 -17.07 -39.46
CA VAL A 304 -6.48 -15.89 -40.13
C VAL A 304 -7.87 -16.27 -40.57
N GLU A 305 -8.85 -16.08 -39.70
CA GLU A 305 -10.25 -16.06 -40.09
C GLU A 305 -10.48 -14.75 -40.81
N GLU A 306 -10.50 -14.83 -42.12
CA GLU A 306 -10.90 -13.78 -43.03
C GLU A 306 -12.28 -13.31 -42.60
N VAL A 307 -12.33 -12.17 -41.88
CA VAL A 307 -13.58 -11.53 -41.48
C VAL A 307 -14.29 -11.13 -42.75
N ALA A 308 -15.22 -12.00 -43.21
CA ALA A 308 -16.17 -11.65 -44.25
C ALA A 308 -16.87 -10.36 -43.80
N THR A 309 -16.61 -9.27 -44.50
CA THR A 309 -17.32 -8.00 -44.38
C THR A 309 -18.73 -8.21 -44.87
N THR A 310 -19.62 -8.69 -44.00
CA THR A 310 -21.05 -8.58 -44.23
C THR A 310 -21.42 -7.10 -44.22
N PRO A 311 -22.18 -6.62 -45.22
CA PRO A 311 -22.57 -5.22 -45.27
C PRO A 311 -23.42 -4.91 -44.05
N VAL A 312 -22.91 -4.02 -43.19
CA VAL A 312 -23.66 -3.48 -42.06
C VAL A 312 -24.73 -2.56 -42.63
N VAL A 313 -25.95 -3.03 -42.68
CA VAL A 313 -27.11 -2.16 -42.97
C VAL A 313 -27.27 -1.26 -41.77
N THR A 314 -26.94 0.00 -41.94
CA THR A 314 -26.99 1.03 -40.89
C THR A 314 -28.47 1.32 -40.59
N SER A 315 -28.90 0.95 -39.39
CA SER A 315 -30.18 1.39 -38.84
C SER A 315 -30.15 2.92 -38.64
N THR A 316 -31.31 3.55 -38.82
CA THR A 316 -31.53 4.99 -38.63
C THR A 316 -31.57 5.42 -37.17
N ARG A 317 -31.34 4.51 -36.22
CA ARG A 317 -31.37 4.82 -34.77
C ARG A 317 -30.00 5.31 -34.29
N GLU A 318 -29.99 6.47 -33.67
CA GLU A 318 -28.82 7.00 -33.02
C GLU A 318 -28.79 6.55 -31.55
N PHE A 319 -27.66 6.01 -31.14
CA PHE A 319 -27.40 5.64 -29.77
C PHE A 319 -26.38 6.60 -29.16
N PRO A 320 -26.52 6.96 -27.87
CA PRO A 320 -25.57 7.84 -27.22
C PRO A 320 -24.18 7.19 -27.13
N VAL A 321 -23.15 7.99 -27.37
CA VAL A 321 -21.75 7.59 -27.22
C VAL A 321 -21.33 7.70 -25.76
N ILE A 322 -20.67 6.64 -25.25
CA ILE A 322 -20.23 6.53 -23.86
C ILE A 322 -18.73 6.80 -23.83
N TYR A 323 -18.28 7.76 -23.03
CA TYR A 323 -16.89 8.16 -22.91
C TYR A 323 -16.21 7.57 -21.67
N PHE A 324 -14.88 7.39 -21.76
CA PHE A 324 -14.07 6.82 -20.70
C PHE A 324 -12.92 7.74 -20.33
N SER A 325 -12.58 7.78 -19.06
CA SER A 325 -11.38 8.45 -18.59
C SER A 325 -10.10 7.76 -19.07
N PHE A 326 -8.98 8.49 -19.01
CA PHE A 326 -7.67 7.96 -19.39
C PHE A 326 -7.33 6.72 -18.55
N ASN A 327 -6.78 5.69 -19.21
CA ASN A 327 -6.42 4.40 -18.63
C ASN A 327 -7.56 3.74 -17.83
N SER A 328 -8.83 4.00 -18.20
CA SER A 328 -10.03 3.46 -17.54
C SER A 328 -10.90 2.68 -18.51
N ILE A 329 -11.51 1.63 -17.99
CA ILE A 329 -12.61 0.87 -18.60
C ILE A 329 -13.92 1.10 -17.84
N TRP A 330 -13.91 2.07 -16.95
CA TRP A 330 -14.99 2.42 -16.05
C TRP A 330 -15.94 3.43 -16.69
N ILE A 331 -17.24 3.20 -16.53
CA ILE A 331 -18.29 4.12 -16.98
C ILE A 331 -18.57 5.10 -15.85
N GLU A 332 -18.15 6.34 -16.04
CA GLU A 332 -18.35 7.42 -15.08
C GLU A 332 -19.84 7.59 -14.72
N PRO A 333 -20.17 8.07 -13.50
CA PRO A 333 -21.54 8.26 -13.08
C PRO A 333 -22.40 9.12 -14.05
N ASN A 334 -21.80 10.16 -14.63
CA ASN A 334 -22.41 11.02 -15.64
C ASN A 334 -22.70 10.30 -16.98
N GLU A 335 -21.95 9.26 -17.31
CA GLU A 335 -22.11 8.47 -18.52
C GLU A 335 -23.14 7.33 -18.36
N ARG A 336 -23.45 6.94 -17.12
CA ARG A 336 -24.42 5.85 -16.85
C ARG A 336 -25.84 6.17 -17.33
N GLY A 337 -26.22 7.44 -17.31
CA GLY A 337 -27.50 7.89 -17.85
C GLY A 337 -27.68 7.51 -19.33
N LYS A 338 -26.60 7.61 -20.11
CA LYS A 338 -26.57 7.22 -21.53
C LYS A 338 -26.72 5.70 -21.71
N VAL A 339 -26.08 4.90 -20.85
CA VAL A 339 -26.24 3.44 -20.90
C VAL A 339 -27.68 3.03 -20.53
N LYS A 340 -28.29 3.74 -19.57
CA LYS A 340 -29.70 3.53 -19.23
C LYS A 340 -30.62 3.86 -20.40
N GLU A 341 -30.35 4.94 -21.13
CA GLU A 341 -31.10 5.31 -22.33
C GLU A 341 -31.05 4.20 -23.40
N ILE A 342 -29.87 3.64 -23.66
CA ILE A 342 -29.73 2.46 -24.54
C ILE A 342 -30.57 1.28 -24.02
N ALA A 343 -30.51 1.00 -22.72
CA ALA A 343 -31.27 -0.07 -22.10
C ALA A 343 -32.78 0.14 -22.25
N ASP A 344 -33.26 1.37 -22.06
CA ASP A 344 -34.68 1.72 -22.17
C ASP A 344 -35.17 1.58 -23.64
N MET A 345 -34.35 1.96 -24.63
CA MET A 345 -34.64 1.72 -26.05
C MET A 345 -34.76 0.24 -26.34
N MET A 346 -33.82 -0.58 -25.86
CA MET A 346 -33.84 -2.06 -26.08
C MET A 346 -34.94 -2.79 -25.34
N LYS A 347 -35.47 -2.21 -24.25
CA LYS A 347 -36.65 -2.75 -23.54
C LYS A 347 -37.93 -2.40 -24.24
N ALA A 348 -38.04 -1.20 -24.78
CA ALA A 348 -39.19 -0.72 -25.53
C ALA A 348 -39.39 -1.55 -26.81
N ASP A 349 -38.29 -1.94 -27.46
CA ASP A 349 -38.32 -2.76 -28.66
C ASP A 349 -37.42 -4.00 -28.46
N LYS A 350 -38.06 -5.17 -28.31
CA LYS A 350 -37.37 -6.43 -28.06
C LYS A 350 -36.65 -7.00 -29.29
N SER A 351 -36.90 -6.47 -30.49
CA SER A 351 -36.27 -6.89 -31.74
C SER A 351 -34.86 -6.29 -31.89
N ILE A 352 -34.55 -5.18 -31.20
CA ILE A 352 -33.28 -4.48 -31.31
C ILE A 352 -32.14 -5.40 -30.85
N ARG A 353 -31.15 -5.59 -31.70
CA ARG A 353 -29.84 -6.15 -31.36
C ARG A 353 -28.80 -5.10 -31.64
N ILE A 354 -27.78 -5.03 -30.78
CA ILE A 354 -26.76 -4.00 -30.87
C ILE A 354 -25.36 -4.60 -30.92
N ARG A 355 -24.48 -3.91 -31.63
CA ARG A 355 -23.03 -4.10 -31.52
C ARG A 355 -22.42 -2.89 -30.82
N ILE A 356 -21.64 -3.14 -29.79
CA ILE A 356 -20.92 -2.13 -29.05
C ILE A 356 -19.45 -2.24 -29.42
N THR A 357 -18.88 -1.18 -30.00
CA THR A 357 -17.46 -1.11 -30.34
C THR A 357 -16.77 -0.16 -29.39
N GLY A 358 -15.86 -0.66 -28.59
CA GLY A 358 -15.02 0.16 -27.73
C GLY A 358 -13.79 0.67 -28.47
N TRP A 359 -13.30 1.84 -28.09
CA TRP A 359 -12.18 2.53 -28.71
C TRP A 359 -11.19 3.07 -27.69
N CYS A 360 -9.92 3.25 -28.09
CA CYS A 360 -8.85 3.85 -27.31
C CYS A 360 -8.22 5.02 -28.05
N ASP A 361 -7.50 5.87 -27.30
CA ASP A 361 -6.56 6.85 -27.84
C ASP A 361 -5.27 6.16 -28.35
N GLU A 362 -4.36 6.97 -28.92
CA GLU A 362 -3.10 6.48 -29.47
C GLU A 362 -2.04 6.15 -28.42
N ILE A 363 -2.31 6.44 -27.14
CA ILE A 363 -1.34 6.22 -26.05
C ILE A 363 -1.27 4.72 -25.71
N GLY A 364 -0.07 4.14 -25.90
CA GLY A 364 0.21 2.73 -25.61
C GLY A 364 0.39 1.87 -26.85
N GLY A 365 0.65 0.58 -26.61
CA GLY A 365 0.85 -0.38 -27.70
C GLY A 365 -0.48 -0.83 -28.34
N GLU A 366 -0.46 -1.14 -29.62
CA GLU A 366 -1.65 -1.53 -30.40
C GLU A 366 -2.38 -2.74 -29.81
N GLU A 367 -1.64 -3.75 -29.38
CA GLU A 367 -2.19 -4.96 -28.76
C GLU A 367 -2.87 -4.66 -27.40
N VAL A 368 -2.27 -3.77 -26.61
CA VAL A 368 -2.86 -3.32 -25.34
C VAL A 368 -4.15 -2.54 -25.60
N ASN A 369 -4.14 -1.63 -26.58
CA ASN A 369 -5.30 -0.84 -26.95
C ASN A 369 -6.43 -1.69 -27.53
N LYS A 370 -6.11 -2.74 -28.29
CA LYS A 370 -7.12 -3.71 -28.77
C LYS A 370 -7.80 -4.43 -27.61
N ARG A 371 -7.02 -4.84 -26.60
CA ARG A 371 -7.58 -5.47 -25.40
C ARG A 371 -8.41 -4.50 -24.54
N VAL A 372 -7.91 -3.28 -24.31
CA VAL A 372 -8.61 -2.27 -23.50
C VAL A 372 -9.91 -1.83 -24.19
N SER A 373 -9.90 -1.66 -25.52
CA SER A 373 -11.09 -1.30 -26.28
C SER A 373 -12.18 -2.38 -26.16
N LEU A 374 -11.83 -3.67 -26.26
CA LEU A 374 -12.77 -4.75 -26.01
C LEU A 374 -13.35 -4.70 -24.59
N GLN A 375 -12.50 -4.46 -23.60
CA GLN A 375 -12.94 -4.34 -22.21
C GLN A 375 -13.91 -3.19 -21.97
N ARG A 376 -13.77 -2.06 -22.71
CA ARG A 376 -14.72 -0.94 -22.71
C ARG A 376 -16.09 -1.34 -23.26
N ALA A 377 -16.11 -2.03 -24.39
CA ALA A 377 -17.35 -2.57 -24.94
C ALA A 377 -18.04 -3.55 -23.98
N GLU A 378 -17.28 -4.44 -23.38
CA GLU A 378 -17.79 -5.38 -22.37
C GLU A 378 -18.28 -4.69 -21.09
N ALA A 379 -17.68 -3.56 -20.71
CA ALA A 379 -18.17 -2.77 -19.58
C ALA A 379 -19.56 -2.21 -19.83
N VAL A 380 -19.82 -1.71 -21.04
CA VAL A 380 -21.17 -1.24 -21.44
C VAL A 380 -22.16 -2.41 -21.47
N LYS A 381 -21.78 -3.55 -22.08
CA LYS A 381 -22.63 -4.76 -22.11
C LYS A 381 -23.02 -5.22 -20.70
N ARG A 382 -22.07 -5.18 -19.75
CA ARG A 382 -22.37 -5.53 -18.36
C ARG A 382 -23.39 -4.60 -17.73
N VAL A 383 -23.21 -3.30 -17.91
CA VAL A 383 -24.14 -2.31 -17.34
C VAL A 383 -25.53 -2.44 -17.97
N LEU A 384 -25.62 -2.73 -19.27
CA LEU A 384 -26.91 -3.06 -19.93
C LEU A 384 -27.56 -4.31 -19.33
N GLY A 385 -26.77 -5.34 -18.99
CA GLY A 385 -27.24 -6.51 -18.28
C GLY A 385 -27.86 -6.20 -16.91
N LEU A 386 -27.32 -5.18 -16.20
CA LEU A 386 -27.92 -4.69 -14.94
C LEU A 386 -29.30 -4.07 -15.15
N TRP A 387 -29.56 -3.54 -16.35
CA TRP A 387 -30.88 -3.02 -16.77
C TRP A 387 -31.76 -4.09 -17.41
N LEU A 388 -31.43 -5.38 -17.18
CA LEU A 388 -32.19 -6.53 -17.66
C LEU A 388 -32.26 -6.66 -19.20
N VAL A 389 -31.22 -6.16 -19.88
CA VAL A 389 -31.09 -6.42 -21.35
C VAL A 389 -30.39 -7.78 -21.53
N PRO A 390 -31.00 -8.74 -22.27
CA PRO A 390 -30.41 -10.05 -22.48
C PRO A 390 -29.08 -10.00 -23.24
N ALA A 391 -28.08 -10.75 -22.74
CA ALA A 391 -26.69 -10.69 -23.24
C ALA A 391 -26.57 -11.19 -24.70
N GLU A 392 -27.47 -12.05 -25.15
CA GLU A 392 -27.56 -12.59 -26.53
C GLU A 392 -27.96 -11.53 -27.55
N ARG A 393 -28.49 -10.40 -27.10
CA ARG A 393 -28.85 -9.26 -27.95
C ARG A 393 -27.72 -8.25 -28.10
N ILE A 394 -26.56 -8.48 -27.46
CA ILE A 394 -25.45 -7.55 -27.40
C ILE A 394 -24.17 -8.22 -27.86
N GLU A 395 -23.64 -7.76 -28.97
CA GLU A 395 -22.32 -8.11 -29.47
C GLU A 395 -21.29 -7.07 -29.00
N THR A 396 -20.08 -7.50 -28.66
CA THR A 396 -18.99 -6.60 -28.23
C THR A 396 -17.78 -6.77 -29.12
N VAL A 397 -17.20 -5.64 -29.55
CA VAL A 397 -16.01 -5.60 -30.41
C VAL A 397 -14.98 -4.63 -29.86
N GLY A 398 -13.70 -5.01 -29.87
CA GLY A 398 -12.57 -4.11 -29.60
C GLY A 398 -12.11 -3.46 -30.90
N GLY A 399 -12.40 -2.18 -31.09
CA GLY A 399 -12.01 -1.40 -32.27
C GLY A 399 -10.53 -0.97 -32.26
N GLY A 400 -9.84 -1.12 -31.12
CA GLY A 400 -8.45 -0.65 -30.99
C GLY A 400 -8.34 0.86 -30.90
N ILE A 401 -7.39 1.44 -31.64
CA ILE A 401 -7.10 2.88 -31.64
C ILE A 401 -8.06 3.62 -32.59
N LYS A 402 -8.72 4.65 -32.09
CA LYS A 402 -9.58 5.53 -32.88
C LYS A 402 -8.80 6.72 -33.40
N ARG A 403 -8.31 6.63 -34.64
CA ARG A 403 -7.44 7.65 -35.27
C ARG A 403 -8.20 8.84 -35.85
N ASP A 404 -9.51 8.75 -36.00
CA ASP A 404 -10.40 9.77 -36.57
C ASP A 404 -11.05 10.68 -35.51
N ALA A 405 -10.67 10.55 -34.24
CA ALA A 405 -11.18 11.37 -33.17
C ALA A 405 -10.53 12.77 -33.16
N ALA A 406 -11.29 13.80 -32.81
CA ALA A 406 -10.80 15.17 -32.73
C ALA A 406 -9.87 15.40 -31.50
N SER A 407 -9.94 14.53 -30.50
CA SER A 407 -9.07 14.57 -29.32
C SER A 407 -8.89 13.18 -28.71
N GLU A 408 -7.84 13.00 -27.89
CA GLU A 408 -7.61 11.76 -27.13
C GLU A 408 -8.79 11.42 -26.20
N ALA A 409 -9.41 12.44 -25.58
CA ALA A 409 -10.58 12.24 -24.73
C ALA A 409 -11.77 11.70 -25.53
N GLU A 410 -11.96 12.19 -26.75
CA GLU A 410 -13.01 11.72 -27.66
C GLU A 410 -12.71 10.35 -28.25
N ALA A 411 -11.46 9.97 -28.42
CA ALA A 411 -11.04 8.64 -28.85
C ALA A 411 -11.37 7.56 -27.81
N ARG A 412 -11.41 7.89 -26.55
CA ARG A 412 -11.71 6.95 -25.45
C ARG A 412 -13.23 6.77 -25.29
N ASN A 413 -13.85 5.99 -26.14
CA ASN A 413 -15.30 5.83 -26.13
C ASN A 413 -15.76 4.39 -26.40
N ALA A 414 -17.07 4.17 -26.28
CA ALA A 414 -17.79 3.03 -26.82
C ALA A 414 -18.97 3.54 -27.67
N THR A 415 -18.97 3.17 -28.94
CA THR A 415 -20.06 3.45 -29.89
C THR A 415 -20.99 2.25 -29.98
N THR A 416 -22.27 2.52 -30.13
CA THR A 416 -23.32 1.50 -30.24
C THR A 416 -24.02 1.65 -31.58
N ILE A 417 -24.19 0.54 -32.32
CA ILE A 417 -24.96 0.50 -33.55
C ILE A 417 -25.98 -0.65 -33.46
N GLU A 418 -27.13 -0.47 -34.08
CA GLU A 418 -28.12 -1.56 -34.28
C GLU A 418 -27.60 -2.49 -35.36
N ILE A 419 -27.73 -3.80 -35.13
CA ILE A 419 -27.43 -4.84 -36.13
C ILE A 419 -28.74 -5.49 -36.55
N MET A 420 -29.01 -5.47 -37.84
CA MET A 420 -30.14 -6.20 -38.41
C MET A 420 -29.69 -7.65 -38.66
N GLN A 421 -30.62 -8.60 -38.41
CA GLN A 421 -30.44 -10.02 -38.81
C GLN A 421 -30.72 -10.20 -40.29
#